data_a2ca8780f15bca6a7dcc9f38003a9482
#
_entry.id   a2ca8780f15bca6a7dcc9f38003a9482
#
_cell.length_a   1.000
_cell.length_b   1.000
_cell.length_c   1.000
_cell.angle_alpha   90.00
_cell.angle_beta   90.00
_cell.angle_gamma   90.00
#
_symmetry.space_group_name_H-M   'P 1'
#
loop_
_entity.id
_entity.type
_entity.pdbx_description
1 polymer ?
#
loop_
_entity_poly.entity_id
_entity_poly.type
_entity_poly.pdbx_seq_one_letter_code
_entity_poly.pdbx_strand_id
1 'polypeptide(L)'
;MVVVMWTILSISYASAQSVPSKGSDQVTISGTVIDTSNKPVSDATVQLEEQGIAGPIETKTNSTGIFVFSKISTGNYKLCARKSGLSSRTVTVVASSAGNQNIDLILEATNASSSTTPLAMEFADKPNFTVAGVTDWTAVGGHGSDAILRTSETLARETLTLKPASQGLGSAGSTDTVNHDKEYDLALASKQAGDLKQAQEHLQKSLANKENPDASRLAGEVDEQLGDPLSAVHEFERAARLDPSEQNYFEWGSELLLHRAVWQAREVFTKGVETYPKSTRMLTALGAALFAGARYDEAALRLCDASDLNPAELEPYTFIGKIELVTPTPLPCVEQKLARFVQLQPENSLANYFYAMAILKQQPTDPQPLQQAQTLLTKAVTIDPKCGDAYLQLGILFSSQRDLQKAIGFYAKAIGANPQLGDAHYRLGVAYDRVGETAKARQEFQLHDEIEKQQAAAVESQRREVKQFLVILQEQPQVPPTH
;
A
#
# COMPACT_ATOMS: atom_id res chain seq x y z
N MET A 1 -52.80 -69.15 -18.80
CA MET A 1 -52.76 -67.72 -18.69
C MET A 1 -51.30 -67.33 -18.71
N VAL A 2 -50.75 -66.99 -19.89
CA VAL A 2 -49.34 -66.75 -20.15
C VAL A 2 -49.11 -65.22 -20.15
N VAL A 3 -48.32 -64.71 -19.27
CA VAL A 3 -47.92 -63.29 -19.22
C VAL A 3 -46.62 -63.21 -19.97
N VAL A 4 -46.62 -62.51 -21.11
CA VAL A 4 -45.44 -62.19 -21.92
C VAL A 4 -44.86 -60.94 -21.39
N MET A 5 -43.62 -61.01 -20.91
CA MET A 5 -42.80 -59.85 -20.40
C MET A 5 -41.99 -59.27 -21.56
N TRP A 6 -42.32 -58.03 -21.96
CA TRP A 6 -41.56 -57.26 -22.95
C TRP A 6 -40.42 -56.50 -22.22
N THR A 7 -39.22 -56.87 -22.55
CA THR A 7 -38.03 -56.13 -22.17
C THR A 7 -37.79 -55.00 -23.17
N ILE A 8 -37.91 -53.73 -22.71
CA ILE A 8 -37.51 -52.51 -23.47
C ILE A 8 -36.04 -52.26 -23.26
N LEU A 9 -35.28 -52.41 -24.35
CA LEU A 9 -33.87 -52.05 -24.40
C LEU A 9 -33.77 -50.53 -24.65
N SER A 10 -33.44 -49.73 -23.62
CA SER A 10 -33.17 -48.29 -23.74
C SER A 10 -31.73 -48.08 -24.18
N ILE A 11 -31.54 -47.62 -25.40
CA ILE A 11 -30.29 -47.18 -25.95
C ILE A 11 -30.07 -45.74 -25.44
N SER A 12 -29.12 -45.56 -24.51
CA SER A 12 -28.67 -44.23 -24.08
C SER A 12 -27.75 -43.63 -25.14
N TYR A 13 -28.23 -42.61 -25.84
CA TYR A 13 -27.37 -41.73 -26.62
C TYR A 13 -26.57 -40.83 -25.66
N ALA A 14 -25.26 -41.04 -25.60
CA ALA A 14 -24.35 -40.11 -24.98
C ALA A 14 -24.28 -38.85 -25.87
N SER A 15 -24.91 -37.77 -25.44
CA SER A 15 -24.72 -36.44 -26.02
C SER A 15 -23.32 -35.96 -25.64
N ALA A 16 -22.43 -35.95 -26.61
CA ALA A 16 -21.18 -35.23 -26.49
C ALA A 16 -21.51 -33.74 -26.31
N GLN A 17 -21.37 -33.22 -25.07
CA GLN A 17 -21.37 -31.79 -24.83
C GLN A 17 -20.13 -31.21 -25.48
N SER A 18 -20.29 -30.46 -26.57
CA SER A 18 -19.28 -29.61 -27.16
C SER A 18 -18.94 -28.54 -26.12
N VAL A 19 -17.70 -28.59 -25.61
CA VAL A 19 -17.07 -27.50 -24.87
C VAL A 19 -17.15 -26.25 -25.77
N PRO A 20 -17.74 -25.13 -25.31
CA PRO A 20 -17.74 -23.92 -26.11
C PRO A 20 -16.28 -23.47 -26.26
N SER A 21 -15.79 -23.45 -27.51
CA SER A 21 -14.53 -22.81 -27.87
C SER A 21 -14.64 -21.32 -27.46
N LYS A 22 -13.80 -20.90 -26.53
CA LYS A 22 -13.64 -19.51 -26.13
C LYS A 22 -13.30 -18.72 -27.39
N GLY A 23 -14.27 -18.00 -27.95
CA GLY A 23 -14.06 -17.05 -29.05
C GLY A 23 -13.00 -16.06 -28.56
N SER A 24 -11.80 -16.11 -29.12
CA SER A 24 -10.76 -15.12 -28.84
C SER A 24 -11.18 -13.82 -29.49
N ASP A 25 -11.68 -12.87 -28.67
CA ASP A 25 -11.80 -11.48 -29.09
C ASP A 25 -10.42 -11.00 -29.49
N GLN A 26 -10.20 -10.83 -30.80
CA GLN A 26 -8.94 -10.37 -31.34
C GLN A 26 -8.91 -8.84 -31.31
N VAL A 27 -7.87 -8.29 -30.68
CA VAL A 27 -7.66 -6.86 -30.48
C VAL A 27 -6.47 -6.38 -31.30
N THR A 28 -6.43 -5.11 -31.64
CA THR A 28 -5.29 -4.46 -32.31
C THR A 28 -4.65 -3.48 -31.34
N ILE A 29 -3.32 -3.61 -31.15
CA ILE A 29 -2.48 -2.66 -30.39
C ILE A 29 -1.66 -1.88 -31.40
N SER A 30 -1.73 -0.54 -31.38
CA SER A 30 -0.97 0.35 -32.25
C SER A 30 -0.33 1.49 -31.46
N GLY A 31 0.69 2.11 -32.04
CA GLY A 31 1.36 3.23 -31.40
C GLY A 31 2.47 3.83 -32.26
N THR A 32 3.20 4.78 -31.69
CA THR A 32 4.27 5.50 -32.37
C THR A 32 5.57 5.35 -31.58
N VAL A 33 6.69 5.15 -32.29
CA VAL A 33 8.04 5.21 -31.69
C VAL A 33 8.68 6.52 -32.09
N ILE A 34 9.09 7.32 -31.11
CA ILE A 34 9.73 8.62 -31.27
C ILE A 34 11.10 8.65 -30.57
N ASP A 35 11.97 9.55 -30.95
CA ASP A 35 13.22 9.84 -30.26
C ASP A 35 13.01 10.90 -29.14
N THR A 36 14.07 11.19 -28.41
CA THR A 36 14.06 12.23 -27.34
C THR A 36 13.81 13.66 -27.86
N SER A 37 13.86 13.87 -29.16
CA SER A 37 13.55 15.13 -29.84
C SER A 37 12.12 15.15 -30.43
N ASN A 38 11.29 14.17 -30.09
CA ASN A 38 9.92 13.99 -30.54
C ASN A 38 9.80 13.69 -32.06
N LYS A 39 10.87 13.17 -32.70
CA LYS A 39 10.86 12.77 -34.11
C LYS A 39 10.50 11.30 -34.25
N PRO A 40 9.63 10.94 -35.23
CA PRO A 40 9.29 9.54 -35.51
C PRO A 40 10.51 8.70 -35.88
N VAL A 41 10.62 7.50 -35.34
CA VAL A 41 11.71 6.58 -35.61
C VAL A 41 11.22 5.40 -36.45
N SER A 42 11.69 5.32 -37.72
CA SER A 42 11.40 4.21 -38.63
C SER A 42 12.27 3.00 -38.32
N ASP A 43 11.85 1.80 -38.75
CA ASP A 43 12.60 0.54 -38.57
C ASP A 43 13.02 0.18 -37.13
N ALA A 44 12.37 0.75 -36.14
CA ALA A 44 12.52 0.31 -34.74
C ALA A 44 11.81 -1.03 -34.55
N THR A 45 12.46 -1.99 -33.92
CA THR A 45 11.83 -3.28 -33.53
C THR A 45 11.02 -3.07 -32.26
N VAL A 46 9.72 -3.32 -32.32
CA VAL A 46 8.82 -3.28 -31.18
C VAL A 46 8.48 -4.70 -30.76
N GLN A 47 8.68 -5.00 -29.48
CA GLN A 47 8.42 -6.31 -28.87
C GLN A 47 7.18 -6.24 -27.98
N LEU A 48 6.30 -7.20 -28.13
CA LEU A 48 5.09 -7.41 -27.31
C LEU A 48 5.20 -8.76 -26.62
N GLU A 49 5.25 -8.78 -25.30
CA GLU A 49 5.36 -9.98 -24.47
C GLU A 49 4.11 -10.17 -23.63
N GLU A 50 3.46 -11.32 -23.75
CA GLU A 50 2.31 -11.70 -22.93
C GLU A 50 2.76 -12.24 -21.58
N GLN A 51 2.14 -11.80 -20.50
CA GLN A 51 2.49 -12.20 -19.15
C GLN A 51 2.13 -13.68 -18.92
N GLY A 52 3.12 -14.58 -18.92
CA GLY A 52 2.95 -16.03 -18.68
C GLY A 52 3.08 -16.93 -19.91
N ILE A 53 3.39 -16.41 -21.10
CA ILE A 53 3.61 -17.18 -22.34
C ILE A 53 5.05 -16.97 -22.84
N ALA A 54 5.67 -18.06 -23.35
CA ALA A 54 7.06 -18.01 -23.79
C ALA A 54 7.20 -17.40 -25.21
N GLY A 55 7.90 -16.26 -25.30
CA GLY A 55 8.42 -15.61 -26.50
C GLY A 55 7.66 -14.34 -26.90
N PRO A 56 8.41 -13.22 -27.13
CA PRO A 56 7.80 -11.98 -27.56
C PRO A 56 7.34 -12.02 -29.04
N ILE A 57 6.25 -11.35 -29.35
CA ILE A 57 5.82 -11.05 -30.72
C ILE A 57 6.52 -9.76 -31.15
N GLU A 58 7.12 -9.74 -32.34
CA GLU A 58 7.88 -8.57 -32.82
C GLU A 58 7.24 -7.95 -34.07
N THR A 59 7.30 -6.64 -34.16
CA THR A 59 6.96 -5.86 -35.37
C THR A 59 7.98 -4.73 -35.57
N LYS A 60 7.99 -4.13 -36.75
CA LYS A 60 8.83 -2.94 -37.04
C LYS A 60 7.98 -1.71 -37.31
N THR A 61 8.50 -0.56 -36.91
CA THR A 61 7.87 0.72 -37.23
C THR A 61 8.02 1.07 -38.70
N ASN A 62 7.01 1.68 -39.27
CA ASN A 62 7.03 2.22 -40.65
C ASN A 62 7.84 3.54 -40.73
N SER A 63 7.86 4.19 -41.92
CA SER A 63 8.55 5.45 -42.18
C SER A 63 8.05 6.65 -41.32
N THR A 64 6.87 6.55 -40.75
CA THR A 64 6.28 7.54 -39.83
C THR A 64 6.35 7.15 -38.37
N GLY A 65 7.17 6.11 -38.04
CA GLY A 65 7.36 5.64 -36.67
C GLY A 65 6.19 4.83 -36.11
N ILE A 66 5.18 4.49 -36.89
CA ILE A 66 3.99 3.78 -36.44
C ILE A 66 4.22 2.26 -36.44
N PHE A 67 3.78 1.58 -35.38
CA PHE A 67 3.72 0.12 -35.27
C PHE A 67 2.29 -0.35 -35.06
N VAL A 68 2.00 -1.60 -35.48
CA VAL A 68 0.69 -2.24 -35.30
C VAL A 68 0.88 -3.73 -35.02
N PHE A 69 0.28 -4.21 -33.94
CA PHE A 69 0.06 -5.64 -33.66
C PHE A 69 -1.42 -5.95 -33.88
N SER A 70 -1.72 -6.80 -34.84
CA SER A 70 -3.09 -7.25 -35.14
C SER A 70 -3.33 -8.66 -34.63
N LYS A 71 -4.58 -8.99 -34.32
CA LYS A 71 -5.01 -10.32 -33.89
C LYS A 71 -4.38 -10.75 -32.55
N ILE A 72 -4.23 -9.84 -31.61
CA ILE A 72 -3.77 -10.09 -30.27
C ILE A 72 -4.95 -10.54 -29.40
N SER A 73 -4.76 -11.52 -28.54
CA SER A 73 -5.76 -11.96 -27.56
C SER A 73 -5.96 -10.88 -26.49
N THR A 74 -7.13 -10.86 -25.85
CA THR A 74 -7.32 -9.99 -24.67
C THR A 74 -6.44 -10.46 -23.52
N GLY A 75 -5.69 -9.54 -22.90
CA GLY A 75 -4.74 -9.86 -21.82
C GLY A 75 -3.81 -8.71 -21.45
N ASN A 76 -2.89 -8.99 -20.54
CA ASN A 76 -1.87 -8.03 -20.11
C ASN A 76 -0.56 -8.28 -20.86
N TYR A 77 -0.03 -7.27 -21.50
CA TYR A 77 1.16 -7.31 -22.31
C TYR A 77 2.20 -6.31 -21.84
N LYS A 78 3.47 -6.66 -22.04
CA LYS A 78 4.60 -5.74 -21.92
C LYS A 78 5.07 -5.34 -23.31
N LEU A 79 5.23 -4.04 -23.54
CA LEU A 79 5.59 -3.46 -24.83
C LEU A 79 6.90 -2.67 -24.67
N CYS A 80 7.88 -2.91 -25.55
CA CYS A 80 9.11 -2.12 -25.62
C CYS A 80 9.61 -2.00 -27.06
N ALA A 81 10.34 -0.93 -27.38
CA ALA A 81 10.96 -0.71 -28.69
C ALA A 81 12.49 -0.65 -28.58
N ARG A 82 13.19 -1.11 -29.63
CA ARG A 82 14.66 -1.07 -29.72
C ARG A 82 15.10 -0.70 -31.13
N LYS A 83 16.20 0.09 -31.23
CA LYS A 83 16.88 0.40 -32.51
C LYS A 83 18.31 0.82 -32.26
N SER A 84 19.30 0.12 -32.88
CA SER A 84 20.71 0.55 -32.96
C SER A 84 21.32 1.10 -31.64
N GLY A 85 21.24 0.36 -30.55
CA GLY A 85 21.74 0.79 -29.23
C GLY A 85 20.83 1.77 -28.48
N LEU A 86 19.63 2.01 -28.98
CA LEU A 86 18.57 2.74 -28.30
C LEU A 86 17.48 1.77 -27.86
N SER A 87 16.88 1.98 -26.70
CA SER A 87 15.70 1.23 -26.25
C SER A 87 14.66 2.14 -25.59
N SER A 88 13.38 1.77 -25.69
CA SER A 88 12.34 2.42 -24.93
C SER A 88 12.21 1.77 -23.54
N ARG A 89 11.55 2.47 -22.63
CA ARG A 89 11.03 1.86 -21.42
C ARG A 89 9.98 0.81 -21.77
N THR A 90 9.86 -0.22 -20.93
CA THR A 90 8.80 -1.23 -21.05
C THR A 90 7.49 -0.64 -20.54
N VAL A 91 6.45 -0.66 -21.36
CA VAL A 91 5.10 -0.19 -21.03
C VAL A 91 4.17 -1.40 -20.87
N THR A 92 3.40 -1.45 -19.80
CA THR A 92 2.36 -2.47 -19.62
C THR A 92 1.07 -2.02 -20.30
N VAL A 93 0.50 -2.88 -21.14
CA VAL A 93 -0.69 -2.61 -21.96
C VAL A 93 -1.74 -3.66 -21.67
N VAL A 94 -2.97 -3.23 -21.41
CA VAL A 94 -4.12 -4.13 -21.24
C VAL A 94 -4.88 -4.18 -22.56
N ALA A 95 -4.74 -5.28 -23.30
CA ALA A 95 -5.53 -5.53 -24.52
C ALA A 95 -6.97 -5.88 -24.15
N SER A 96 -7.91 -4.97 -24.37
CA SER A 96 -9.34 -5.19 -24.13
C SER A 96 -10.17 -4.84 -25.38
N SER A 97 -11.34 -5.43 -25.51
CA SER A 97 -12.26 -5.21 -26.63
C SER A 97 -12.85 -3.78 -26.69
N ALA A 98 -12.54 -2.93 -25.73
CA ALA A 98 -13.15 -1.61 -25.56
C ALA A 98 -12.47 -0.45 -26.34
N GLY A 99 -11.45 -0.67 -27.17
CA GLY A 99 -10.90 0.38 -28.04
C GLY A 99 -9.43 0.23 -28.41
N ASN A 100 -9.03 0.86 -29.53
CA ASN A 100 -7.66 1.00 -29.99
C ASN A 100 -6.88 1.91 -29.03
N GLN A 101 -5.86 1.38 -28.37
CA GLN A 101 -4.93 2.17 -27.57
C GLN A 101 -3.79 2.65 -28.48
N ASN A 102 -3.58 3.97 -28.55
CA ASN A 102 -2.42 4.55 -29.20
C ASN A 102 -1.33 4.80 -28.16
N ILE A 103 -0.17 4.13 -28.32
CA ILE A 103 0.89 4.11 -27.31
C ILE A 103 2.15 4.71 -27.89
N ASP A 104 2.68 5.75 -27.28
CA ASP A 104 3.94 6.37 -27.69
C ASP A 104 5.12 5.76 -26.92
N LEU A 105 6.15 5.29 -27.66
CA LEU A 105 7.38 4.73 -27.11
C LEU A 105 8.55 5.66 -27.45
N ILE A 106 9.26 6.14 -26.43
CA ILE A 106 10.42 7.03 -26.61
C ILE A 106 11.69 6.19 -26.55
N LEU A 107 12.53 6.28 -27.60
CA LEU A 107 13.84 5.64 -27.67
C LEU A 107 14.91 6.51 -27.00
N GLU A 108 15.59 5.93 -26.02
CA GLU A 108 16.71 6.53 -25.29
C GLU A 108 17.99 5.70 -25.49
N ALA A 109 19.17 6.31 -25.37
CA ALA A 109 20.44 5.61 -25.52
C ALA A 109 20.60 4.55 -24.41
N THR A 110 20.84 3.30 -24.81
CA THR A 110 21.19 2.22 -23.87
C THR A 110 22.68 2.32 -23.57
N ASN A 111 23.06 2.70 -22.36
CA ASN A 111 24.43 2.53 -21.89
C ASN A 111 24.67 1.02 -21.66
N ALA A 112 25.24 0.38 -22.69
CA ALA A 112 25.58 -1.02 -22.59
C ALA A 112 26.90 -1.18 -21.83
N SER A 113 26.83 -1.71 -20.62
CA SER A 113 27.94 -2.41 -19.99
C SER A 113 27.45 -3.79 -19.58
N SER A 114 27.84 -4.77 -20.39
CA SER A 114 27.62 -6.18 -20.11
C SER A 114 28.60 -6.66 -19.05
N SER A 115 28.12 -7.09 -17.90
CA SER A 115 28.76 -8.13 -17.11
C SER A 115 27.72 -8.84 -16.25
N THR A 116 27.63 -10.14 -16.46
CA THR A 116 26.87 -11.09 -15.67
C THR A 116 27.44 -11.15 -14.26
N THR A 117 26.77 -10.49 -13.33
CA THR A 117 26.89 -10.69 -11.88
C THR A 117 25.51 -10.57 -11.26
N PRO A 118 25.18 -11.28 -10.17
CA PRO A 118 23.80 -11.29 -9.64
C PRO A 118 23.40 -9.91 -9.17
N LEU A 119 22.18 -9.54 -9.48
CA LEU A 119 21.50 -8.27 -9.31
C LEU A 119 21.88 -7.47 -8.05
N ALA A 120 22.94 -6.66 -8.15
CA ALA A 120 23.02 -5.42 -7.40
C ALA A 120 22.06 -4.43 -8.09
N MET A 121 21.15 -3.83 -7.36
CA MET A 121 20.24 -2.80 -7.88
C MET A 121 21.05 -1.58 -8.32
N GLU A 122 21.20 -1.42 -9.64
CA GLU A 122 21.82 -0.24 -10.23
C GLU A 122 20.79 0.91 -10.24
N PHE A 123 21.00 1.90 -9.38
CA PHE A 123 20.21 3.12 -9.39
C PHE A 123 20.71 4.04 -10.49
N ALA A 124 19.81 4.40 -11.42
CA ALA A 124 20.10 5.37 -12.47
C ALA A 124 20.47 6.74 -11.86
N ASP A 125 21.48 7.41 -12.42
CA ASP A 125 22.01 8.73 -12.00
C ASP A 125 21.03 9.91 -12.02
N LYS A 126 19.77 9.68 -12.33
CA LYS A 126 18.67 10.61 -12.05
C LYS A 126 17.68 9.87 -11.20
N PRO A 127 17.47 10.32 -9.96
CA PRO A 127 16.53 9.67 -9.07
C PRO A 127 15.12 9.80 -9.64
N ASN A 128 14.69 8.76 -10.34
CA ASN A 128 13.29 8.51 -10.55
C ASN A 128 12.77 7.99 -9.21
N PHE A 129 12.65 8.93 -8.24
CA PHE A 129 12.16 8.61 -6.92
C PHE A 129 10.70 8.25 -7.03
N THR A 130 10.44 7.01 -7.29
CA THR A 130 9.29 6.39 -6.72
C THR A 130 9.66 6.06 -5.27
N VAL A 131 9.71 7.09 -4.42
CA VAL A 131 9.45 6.83 -3.01
C VAL A 131 8.11 6.12 -3.04
N ALA A 132 8.04 4.92 -2.52
CA ALA A 132 6.86 4.08 -2.60
C ALA A 132 5.60 4.92 -2.32
N GLY A 133 4.70 5.03 -3.29
CA GLY A 133 3.50 5.87 -3.19
C GLY A 133 3.62 7.32 -3.66
N VAL A 134 4.81 7.81 -4.05
CA VAL A 134 4.96 9.15 -4.67
C VAL A 134 5.30 8.96 -6.14
N THR A 135 4.30 8.69 -6.94
CA THR A 135 4.41 8.89 -8.39
C THR A 135 4.39 10.40 -8.62
N ASP A 136 5.34 10.92 -9.38
CA ASP A 136 5.48 12.33 -9.76
C ASP A 136 4.41 12.75 -10.80
N TRP A 137 3.16 12.36 -10.54
CA TRP A 137 1.97 12.82 -11.24
C TRP A 137 1.31 13.89 -10.39
N THR A 138 1.97 15.03 -10.24
CA THR A 138 1.29 16.26 -9.88
C THR A 138 0.52 16.74 -11.11
N ALA A 139 -0.58 16.08 -11.42
CA ALA A 139 -1.66 16.76 -12.10
C ALA A 139 -2.05 17.94 -11.21
N VAL A 140 -2.10 19.13 -11.78
CA VAL A 140 -2.53 20.36 -11.12
C VAL A 140 -3.84 20.06 -10.36
N GLY A 141 -3.81 20.06 -9.02
CA GLY A 141 -4.93 19.71 -8.15
C GLY A 141 -4.85 18.35 -7.42
N GLY A 142 -3.71 17.64 -7.47
CA GLY A 142 -3.57 16.30 -6.90
C GLY A 142 -3.39 16.26 -5.38
N HIS A 143 -4.48 16.26 -4.63
CA HIS A 143 -4.49 15.94 -3.19
C HIS A 143 -4.21 14.45 -2.89
N GLY A 144 -4.09 13.60 -3.91
CA GLY A 144 -3.98 12.14 -3.76
C GLY A 144 -2.64 11.64 -3.24
N SER A 145 -1.51 12.23 -3.66
CA SER A 145 -0.18 11.76 -3.27
C SER A 145 0.14 12.00 -1.79
N ASP A 146 -0.27 13.13 -1.25
CA ASP A 146 0.00 13.52 0.14
C ASP A 146 -0.83 12.71 1.14
N ALA A 147 -2.07 12.37 0.81
CA ALA A 147 -2.93 11.53 1.63
C ALA A 147 -2.38 10.09 1.73
N ILE A 148 -1.94 9.51 0.62
CA ILE A 148 -1.32 8.18 0.58
C ILE A 148 -0.03 8.17 1.41
N LEU A 149 0.81 9.20 1.28
CA LEU A 149 2.05 9.30 2.02
C LEU A 149 1.80 9.38 3.54
N ARG A 150 0.91 10.27 3.98
CA ARG A 150 0.51 10.40 5.39
C ARG A 150 -0.10 9.12 5.94
N THR A 151 -0.93 8.44 5.15
CA THR A 151 -1.49 7.14 5.55
C THR A 151 -0.41 6.09 5.69
N SER A 152 0.56 6.01 4.77
CA SER A 152 1.69 5.08 4.87
C SER A 152 2.51 5.32 6.14
N GLU A 153 2.76 6.59 6.51
CA GLU A 153 3.44 6.94 7.77
C GLU A 153 2.63 6.54 9.00
N THR A 154 1.34 6.83 8.97
CA THR A 154 0.46 6.45 10.06
C THR A 154 0.45 4.95 10.27
N LEU A 155 0.31 4.17 9.18
CA LEU A 155 0.32 2.71 9.25
C LEU A 155 1.67 2.17 9.72
N ALA A 156 2.80 2.76 9.28
CA ALA A 156 4.12 2.36 9.75
C ALA A 156 4.28 2.56 11.27
N ARG A 157 3.85 3.71 11.81
CA ARG A 157 3.88 3.99 13.25
C ARG A 157 2.92 3.09 14.04
N GLU A 158 1.72 2.86 13.52
CA GLU A 158 0.74 1.97 14.15
C GLU A 158 1.17 0.52 14.12
N THR A 159 1.94 0.08 13.12
CA THR A 159 2.53 -1.26 13.07
C THR A 159 3.34 -1.53 14.33
N LEU A 160 4.12 -0.57 14.83
CA LEU A 160 4.89 -0.72 16.08
C LEU A 160 4.02 -1.01 17.31
N THR A 161 2.75 -0.66 17.29
CA THR A 161 1.83 -0.88 18.43
C THR A 161 1.08 -2.21 18.36
N LEU A 162 1.22 -2.98 17.29
CA LEU A 162 0.56 -4.27 17.11
C LEU A 162 1.09 -5.29 18.14
N LYS A 163 0.19 -5.88 18.89
CA LYS A 163 0.53 -6.84 19.93
C LYS A 163 0.77 -8.22 19.33
N PRO A 164 1.67 -9.05 19.90
CA PRO A 164 1.75 -10.45 19.55
C PRO A 164 0.42 -11.12 19.84
N ALA A 165 0.02 -12.08 19.00
CA ALA A 165 -1.13 -12.91 19.29
C ALA A 165 -0.95 -13.47 20.69
N SER A 166 -1.96 -13.32 21.56
CA SER A 166 -1.95 -13.92 22.87
C SER A 166 -1.86 -15.45 22.66
N GLN A 167 -0.65 -15.96 22.64
CA GLN A 167 -0.43 -17.40 22.72
C GLN A 167 -1.07 -17.84 24.03
N GLY A 168 -2.15 -18.62 23.92
CA GLY A 168 -2.74 -19.26 25.08
C GLY A 168 -1.61 -19.91 25.85
N LEU A 169 -1.53 -19.61 27.17
CA LEU A 169 -0.62 -20.12 28.20
C LEU A 169 0.11 -21.42 27.78
N GLY A 170 1.29 -21.31 27.18
CA GLY A 170 2.01 -22.45 26.65
C GLY A 170 3.43 -22.17 26.18
N SER A 171 4.04 -21.07 26.58
CA SER A 171 5.50 -20.98 26.64
C SER A 171 5.89 -20.88 28.10
N ALA A 172 5.86 -22.06 28.75
CA ALA A 172 6.68 -22.24 29.93
C ALA A 172 8.10 -21.92 29.53
N GLY A 173 8.64 -20.80 30.02
CA GLY A 173 10.04 -20.50 29.88
C GLY A 173 10.83 -21.79 30.22
N SER A 174 11.69 -22.20 29.30
CA SER A 174 12.68 -23.19 29.64
C SER A 174 13.47 -22.58 30.78
N THR A 175 13.28 -23.17 31.95
CA THR A 175 14.15 -22.98 33.11
C THR A 175 15.47 -23.74 32.86
N ASP A 176 16.06 -23.52 31.70
CA ASP A 176 17.48 -23.77 31.57
C ASP A 176 18.17 -22.64 32.32
N THR A 177 19.07 -23.00 33.21
CA THR A 177 19.95 -22.15 33.98
C THR A 177 20.61 -21.15 33.01
N VAL A 178 19.91 -20.06 32.80
CA VAL A 178 20.37 -18.90 31.99
C VAL A 178 21.58 -18.40 32.76
N ASN A 179 22.74 -18.58 32.20
CA ASN A 179 23.94 -17.88 32.61
C ASN A 179 23.61 -16.39 32.45
N HIS A 180 23.07 -15.75 33.50
CA HIS A 180 22.60 -14.37 33.45
C HIS A 180 23.73 -13.50 32.97
N ASP A 181 23.55 -12.90 31.80
CA ASP A 181 24.46 -11.88 31.28
C ASP A 181 24.26 -10.62 32.12
N LYS A 182 25.16 -10.41 33.06
CA LYS A 182 25.12 -9.25 33.96
C LYS A 182 25.09 -7.91 33.22
N GLU A 183 25.77 -7.85 32.10
CA GLU A 183 25.79 -6.63 31.25
C GLU A 183 24.43 -6.38 30.59
N TYR A 184 23.73 -7.44 30.18
CA TYR A 184 22.37 -7.34 29.66
C TYR A 184 21.38 -6.83 30.72
N ASP A 185 21.44 -7.37 31.96
CA ASP A 185 20.58 -6.94 33.05
C ASP A 185 20.83 -5.47 33.42
N LEU A 186 22.11 -5.06 33.44
CA LEU A 186 22.48 -3.65 33.66
C LEU A 186 21.98 -2.73 32.52
N ALA A 187 22.06 -3.17 31.28
CA ALA A 187 21.55 -2.43 30.16
C ALA A 187 20.03 -2.23 30.26
N LEU A 188 19.30 -3.27 30.59
CA LEU A 188 17.84 -3.22 30.77
C LEU A 188 17.46 -2.25 31.90
N ALA A 189 18.18 -2.31 33.03
CA ALA A 189 17.98 -1.38 34.15
C ALA A 189 18.27 0.09 33.75
N SER A 190 19.38 0.32 33.03
CA SER A 190 19.75 1.66 32.54
C SER A 190 18.73 2.24 31.56
N LYS A 191 18.21 1.40 30.63
CA LYS A 191 17.13 1.80 29.72
C LYS A 191 15.87 2.18 30.49
N GLN A 192 15.47 1.39 31.50
CA GLN A 192 14.30 1.67 32.35
C GLN A 192 14.47 2.97 33.14
N ALA A 193 15.71 3.29 33.54
CA ALA A 193 16.05 4.55 34.20
C ALA A 193 16.13 5.75 33.23
N GLY A 194 16.04 5.53 31.91
CA GLY A 194 16.16 6.54 30.88
C GLY A 194 17.59 6.91 30.50
N ASP A 195 18.59 6.22 31.05
CA ASP A 195 20.00 6.40 30.68
C ASP A 195 20.36 5.52 29.47
N LEU A 196 19.96 6.00 28.29
CA LEU A 196 20.14 5.27 27.04
C LEU A 196 21.62 5.07 26.67
N LYS A 197 22.49 6.04 26.99
CA LYS A 197 23.93 5.91 26.71
C LYS A 197 24.59 4.83 27.56
N GLN A 198 24.26 4.80 28.83
CA GLN A 198 24.75 3.74 29.71
C GLN A 198 24.18 2.37 29.30
N ALA A 199 22.91 2.30 28.88
CA ALA A 199 22.33 1.08 28.34
C ALA A 199 23.10 0.60 27.10
N GLN A 200 23.44 1.50 26.17
CA GLN A 200 24.22 1.18 24.97
C GLN A 200 25.63 0.66 25.32
N GLU A 201 26.32 1.26 26.28
CA GLU A 201 27.64 0.80 26.72
C GLU A 201 27.59 -0.62 27.31
N HIS A 202 26.57 -0.93 28.12
CA HIS A 202 26.37 -2.26 28.69
C HIS A 202 26.03 -3.28 27.59
N LEU A 203 25.21 -2.90 26.59
CA LEU A 203 24.88 -3.79 25.47
C LEU A 203 26.09 -4.08 24.60
N GLN A 204 26.94 -3.10 24.33
CA GLN A 204 28.20 -3.33 23.59
C GLN A 204 29.09 -4.35 24.32
N LYS A 205 29.19 -4.28 25.65
CA LYS A 205 29.94 -5.27 26.45
C LYS A 205 29.29 -6.66 26.43
N SER A 206 27.97 -6.71 26.56
CA SER A 206 27.21 -7.97 26.47
C SER A 206 27.46 -8.66 25.13
N LEU A 207 27.24 -7.94 24.02
CA LEU A 207 27.38 -8.43 22.64
C LEU A 207 28.84 -8.79 22.26
N ALA A 208 29.84 -8.12 22.87
CA ALA A 208 31.23 -8.45 22.69
C ALA A 208 31.61 -9.79 23.36
N ASN A 209 30.92 -10.15 24.43
CA ASN A 209 31.19 -11.41 25.14
C ASN A 209 30.52 -12.62 24.49
N LYS A 210 29.29 -12.47 24.03
CA LYS A 210 28.53 -13.53 23.41
C LYS A 210 27.40 -12.97 22.54
N GLU A 211 27.21 -13.59 21.38
CA GLU A 211 26.02 -13.31 20.57
C GLU A 211 24.75 -13.74 21.32
N ASN A 212 23.82 -12.77 21.43
CA ASN A 212 22.57 -12.95 22.15
C ASN A 212 21.46 -12.20 21.41
N PRO A 213 20.41 -12.89 20.90
CA PRO A 213 19.34 -12.25 20.16
C PRO A 213 18.58 -11.21 21.01
N ASP A 214 18.38 -11.46 22.31
CA ASP A 214 17.70 -10.51 23.19
C ASP A 214 18.55 -9.25 23.43
N ALA A 215 19.87 -9.40 23.54
CA ALA A 215 20.78 -8.27 23.67
C ALA A 215 20.83 -7.44 22.37
N SER A 216 20.87 -8.08 21.20
CA SER A 216 20.79 -7.38 19.90
C SER A 216 19.44 -6.68 19.76
N ARG A 217 18.34 -7.31 20.11
CA ARG A 217 17.02 -6.69 20.08
C ARG A 217 16.94 -5.46 20.97
N LEU A 218 17.42 -5.55 22.21
CA LEU A 218 17.46 -4.43 23.15
C LEU A 218 18.39 -3.31 22.66
N ALA A 219 19.50 -3.66 21.98
CA ALA A 219 20.39 -2.68 21.36
C ALA A 219 19.68 -1.92 20.24
N GLY A 220 18.95 -2.59 19.37
CA GLY A 220 18.13 -1.94 18.34
C GLY A 220 17.12 -0.96 18.93
N GLU A 221 16.42 -1.35 20.00
CA GLU A 221 15.48 -0.44 20.70
C GLU A 221 16.17 0.79 21.31
N VAL A 222 17.39 0.63 21.85
CA VAL A 222 18.18 1.74 22.43
C VAL A 222 18.73 2.65 21.35
N ASP A 223 19.24 2.09 20.26
CA ASP A 223 19.80 2.85 19.13
C ASP A 223 18.71 3.69 18.45
N GLU A 224 17.50 3.15 18.24
CA GLU A 224 16.37 3.93 17.72
C GLU A 224 16.02 5.10 18.67
N GLN A 225 15.96 4.86 19.98
CA GLN A 225 15.69 5.92 20.95
C GLN A 225 16.80 6.98 21.03
N LEU A 226 18.02 6.62 20.68
CA LEU A 226 19.16 7.55 20.56
C LEU A 226 19.17 8.32 19.23
N GLY A 227 18.30 7.96 18.28
CA GLY A 227 18.19 8.55 16.94
C GLY A 227 19.23 7.99 15.95
N ASP A 228 19.66 6.74 16.14
CA ASP A 228 20.50 6.00 15.21
C ASP A 228 19.74 4.82 14.58
N PRO A 229 18.85 5.10 13.62
CA PRO A 229 18.03 4.05 13.00
C PRO A 229 18.82 3.05 12.17
N LEU A 230 20.02 3.39 11.71
CA LEU A 230 20.86 2.47 10.94
C LEU A 230 21.43 1.38 11.83
N SER A 231 21.97 1.76 12.98
CA SER A 231 22.42 0.80 14.00
C SER A 231 21.24 -0.05 14.50
N ALA A 232 20.08 0.58 14.73
CA ALA A 232 18.86 -0.14 15.12
C ALA A 232 18.47 -1.23 14.12
N VAL A 233 18.41 -0.91 12.81
CA VAL A 233 18.11 -1.91 11.75
C VAL A 233 19.10 -3.07 11.77
N HIS A 234 20.42 -2.79 11.95
CA HIS A 234 21.43 -3.84 11.98
C HIS A 234 21.29 -4.76 13.20
N GLU A 235 20.99 -4.20 14.36
CA GLU A 235 20.84 -5.00 15.57
C GLU A 235 19.54 -5.80 15.53
N PHE A 236 18.43 -5.28 15.00
CA PHE A 236 17.22 -6.06 14.77
C PHE A 236 17.42 -7.18 13.71
N GLU A 237 18.16 -6.90 12.64
CA GLU A 237 18.53 -7.92 11.66
C GLU A 237 19.36 -9.03 12.30
N ARG A 238 20.35 -8.66 13.13
CA ARG A 238 21.19 -9.60 13.87
C ARG A 238 20.35 -10.48 14.82
N ALA A 239 19.42 -9.86 15.56
CA ALA A 239 18.51 -10.59 16.42
C ALA A 239 17.69 -11.62 15.64
N ALA A 240 17.11 -11.24 14.49
CA ALA A 240 16.33 -12.12 13.63
C ALA A 240 17.16 -13.24 12.97
N ARG A 241 18.45 -13.03 12.72
CA ARG A 241 19.36 -14.09 12.23
C ARG A 241 19.69 -15.10 13.33
N LEU A 242 19.91 -14.63 14.55
CA LEU A 242 20.27 -15.49 15.68
C LEU A 242 19.06 -16.29 16.19
N ASP A 243 17.92 -15.66 16.24
CA ASP A 243 16.64 -16.26 16.61
C ASP A 243 15.54 -15.81 15.63
N PRO A 244 15.19 -16.64 14.63
CA PRO A 244 14.17 -16.29 13.63
C PRO A 244 12.74 -16.39 14.19
N SER A 245 12.51 -15.84 15.39
CA SER A 245 11.19 -15.76 16.03
C SER A 245 10.27 -14.75 15.35
N GLU A 246 8.97 -14.87 15.59
CA GLU A 246 7.96 -13.93 15.10
C GLU A 246 8.26 -12.51 15.60
N GLN A 247 8.68 -12.37 16.84
CA GLN A 247 9.01 -11.09 17.46
C GLN A 247 10.17 -10.40 16.74
N ASN A 248 11.27 -11.12 16.49
CA ASN A 248 12.45 -10.56 15.87
C ASN A 248 12.21 -10.18 14.40
N TYR A 249 11.49 -11.00 13.62
CA TYR A 249 11.06 -10.61 12.27
C TYR A 249 10.16 -9.38 12.29
N PHE A 250 9.25 -9.33 13.24
CA PHE A 250 8.32 -8.21 13.35
C PHE A 250 9.04 -6.90 13.66
N GLU A 251 9.94 -6.89 14.62
CA GLU A 251 10.68 -5.69 15.01
C GLU A 251 11.61 -5.21 13.89
N TRP A 252 12.35 -6.13 13.27
CA TRP A 252 13.19 -5.78 12.13
C TRP A 252 12.38 -5.20 10.95
N GLY A 253 11.30 -5.85 10.56
CA GLY A 253 10.42 -5.36 9.50
C GLY A 253 9.76 -4.02 9.83
N SER A 254 9.36 -3.82 11.09
CA SER A 254 8.72 -2.59 11.56
C SER A 254 9.69 -1.40 11.57
N GLU A 255 10.93 -1.63 11.98
CA GLU A 255 11.99 -0.62 11.96
C GLU A 255 12.28 -0.17 10.52
N LEU A 256 12.46 -1.12 9.61
CA LEU A 256 12.63 -0.83 8.19
C LEU A 256 11.43 -0.03 7.62
N LEU A 257 10.20 -0.39 8.00
CA LEU A 257 9.00 0.29 7.52
C LEU A 257 8.87 1.70 8.10
N LEU A 258 9.22 1.90 9.37
CA LEU A 258 9.24 3.20 10.04
C LEU A 258 10.13 4.18 9.29
N HIS A 259 11.31 3.73 8.89
CA HIS A 259 12.31 4.52 8.16
C HIS A 259 12.19 4.42 6.63
N ARG A 260 11.04 3.96 6.13
CA ARG A 260 10.68 3.90 4.71
C ARG A 260 11.55 3.01 3.82
N ALA A 261 12.28 2.09 4.38
CA ALA A 261 12.91 1.00 3.64
C ALA A 261 11.86 -0.06 3.25
N VAL A 262 10.88 0.36 2.46
CA VAL A 262 9.63 -0.37 2.20
C VAL A 262 9.87 -1.73 1.53
N TRP A 263 10.86 -1.81 0.62
CA TRP A 263 11.17 -3.06 -0.06
C TRP A 263 11.74 -4.10 0.89
N GLN A 264 12.68 -3.69 1.73
CA GLN A 264 13.30 -4.54 2.73
C GLN A 264 12.27 -4.95 3.79
N ALA A 265 11.46 -4.00 4.29
CA ALA A 265 10.37 -4.30 5.22
C ALA A 265 9.41 -5.36 4.66
N ARG A 266 9.00 -5.22 3.39
CA ARG A 266 8.13 -6.19 2.73
C ARG A 266 8.78 -7.59 2.66
N GLU A 267 10.07 -7.67 2.31
CA GLU A 267 10.78 -8.96 2.26
C GLU A 267 10.82 -9.64 3.62
N VAL A 268 11.16 -8.87 4.67
CA VAL A 268 11.20 -9.37 6.04
C VAL A 268 9.81 -9.84 6.51
N PHE A 269 8.77 -9.04 6.30
CA PHE A 269 7.41 -9.43 6.67
C PHE A 269 6.89 -10.60 5.83
N THR A 270 7.24 -10.71 4.55
CA THR A 270 6.88 -11.87 3.71
C THR A 270 7.49 -13.14 4.31
N LYS A 271 8.78 -13.12 4.65
CA LYS A 271 9.44 -14.24 5.31
C LYS A 271 8.84 -14.57 6.68
N GLY A 272 8.46 -13.52 7.42
CA GLY A 272 7.74 -13.67 8.70
C GLY A 272 6.37 -14.34 8.52
N VAL A 273 5.59 -13.97 7.51
CA VAL A 273 4.29 -14.61 7.21
C VAL A 273 4.47 -16.05 6.72
N GLU A 274 5.48 -16.36 5.91
CA GLU A 274 5.80 -17.72 5.49
C GLU A 274 6.13 -18.61 6.67
N THR A 275 6.87 -18.08 7.66
CA THR A 275 7.26 -18.81 8.87
C THR A 275 6.11 -18.89 9.90
N TYR A 276 5.33 -17.82 10.01
CA TYR A 276 4.24 -17.66 10.99
C TYR A 276 2.90 -17.32 10.29
N PRO A 277 2.33 -18.23 9.48
CA PRO A 277 1.18 -17.94 8.62
C PRO A 277 -0.12 -17.65 9.38
N LYS A 278 -0.16 -17.94 10.68
CA LYS A 278 -1.31 -17.67 11.55
C LYS A 278 -1.11 -16.41 12.42
N SER A 279 -0.07 -15.62 12.17
CA SER A 279 0.14 -14.37 12.90
C SER A 279 -0.66 -13.25 12.25
N THR A 280 -1.71 -12.82 12.93
CA THR A 280 -2.51 -11.64 12.53
C THR A 280 -1.62 -10.41 12.46
N ARG A 281 -0.71 -10.26 13.43
CA ARG A 281 0.25 -9.17 13.52
C ARG A 281 1.14 -9.10 12.28
N MET A 282 1.73 -10.24 11.86
CA MET A 282 2.59 -10.31 10.68
C MET A 282 1.84 -9.99 9.40
N LEU A 283 0.62 -10.53 9.24
CA LEU A 283 -0.21 -10.22 8.07
C LEU A 283 -0.60 -8.74 8.01
N THR A 284 -0.92 -8.14 9.15
CA THR A 284 -1.26 -6.71 9.24
C THR A 284 -0.04 -5.85 8.88
N ALA A 285 1.14 -6.17 9.40
CA ALA A 285 2.38 -5.48 9.10
C ALA A 285 2.78 -5.62 7.61
N LEU A 286 2.64 -6.82 7.03
CA LEU A 286 2.84 -7.03 5.60
C LEU A 286 1.86 -6.20 4.77
N GLY A 287 0.60 -6.12 5.17
CA GLY A 287 -0.40 -5.26 4.54
C GLY A 287 0.02 -3.78 4.55
N ALA A 288 0.53 -3.27 5.65
CA ALA A 288 1.05 -1.91 5.75
C ALA A 288 2.26 -1.68 4.82
N ALA A 289 3.21 -2.63 4.78
CA ALA A 289 4.38 -2.54 3.90
C ALA A 289 4.01 -2.63 2.42
N LEU A 290 3.05 -3.48 2.05
CA LEU A 290 2.52 -3.57 0.69
C LEU A 290 1.82 -2.26 0.27
N PHE A 291 1.04 -1.67 1.17
CA PHE A 291 0.39 -0.38 0.91
C PHE A 291 1.42 0.73 0.71
N ALA A 292 2.43 0.82 1.56
CA ALA A 292 3.53 1.77 1.41
C ALA A 292 4.31 1.55 0.09
N GLY A 293 4.34 0.33 -0.43
CA GLY A 293 4.91 -0.05 -1.73
C GLY A 293 3.96 0.13 -2.92
N ALA A 294 2.83 0.84 -2.76
CA ALA A 294 1.80 1.06 -3.78
C ALA A 294 1.17 -0.23 -4.35
N ARG A 295 1.21 -1.34 -3.60
CA ARG A 295 0.57 -2.62 -3.95
C ARG A 295 -0.77 -2.74 -3.22
N TYR A 296 -1.71 -1.88 -3.57
CA TYR A 296 -2.93 -1.66 -2.80
C TYR A 296 -3.84 -2.89 -2.70
N ASP A 297 -4.05 -3.60 -3.81
CA ASP A 297 -4.91 -4.80 -3.83
C ASP A 297 -4.32 -5.92 -2.95
N GLU A 298 -3.00 -6.11 -3.03
CA GLU A 298 -2.32 -7.12 -2.20
C GLU A 298 -2.32 -6.72 -0.72
N ALA A 299 -2.15 -5.43 -0.44
CA ALA A 299 -2.27 -4.91 0.92
C ALA A 299 -3.66 -5.22 1.51
N ALA A 300 -4.72 -4.92 0.75
CA ALA A 300 -6.08 -5.23 1.15
C ALA A 300 -6.29 -6.72 1.40
N LEU A 301 -5.79 -7.59 0.52
CA LEU A 301 -5.90 -9.05 0.69
C LEU A 301 -5.21 -9.52 1.98
N ARG A 302 -3.98 -9.06 2.28
CA ARG A 302 -3.28 -9.45 3.51
C ARG A 302 -3.99 -8.97 4.76
N LEU A 303 -4.53 -7.76 4.75
CA LEU A 303 -5.32 -7.22 5.86
C LEU A 303 -6.67 -7.94 6.02
N CYS A 304 -7.31 -8.34 4.94
CA CYS A 304 -8.51 -9.14 4.97
C CYS A 304 -8.22 -10.54 5.55
N ASP A 305 -7.12 -11.19 5.13
CA ASP A 305 -6.66 -12.46 5.71
C ASP A 305 -6.43 -12.33 7.21
N ALA A 306 -5.76 -11.25 7.65
CA ALA A 306 -5.56 -10.96 9.07
C ALA A 306 -6.88 -10.85 9.83
N SER A 307 -7.86 -10.11 9.28
CA SER A 307 -9.19 -9.95 9.90
C SER A 307 -10.00 -11.26 9.91
N ASP A 308 -9.69 -12.23 9.05
CA ASP A 308 -10.34 -13.53 9.03
C ASP A 308 -9.73 -14.50 10.05
N LEU A 309 -8.42 -14.40 10.27
CA LEU A 309 -7.75 -15.22 11.28
C LEU A 309 -8.23 -14.92 12.69
N ASN A 310 -8.39 -13.65 13.02
CA ASN A 310 -8.92 -13.23 14.32
C ASN A 310 -9.94 -12.08 14.15
N PRO A 311 -11.21 -12.40 13.94
CA PRO A 311 -12.25 -11.39 13.76
C PRO A 311 -12.45 -10.46 14.98
N ALA A 312 -11.96 -10.82 16.15
CA ALA A 312 -12.08 -10.00 17.36
C ALA A 312 -11.00 -8.91 17.45
N GLU A 313 -9.89 -9.03 16.73
CA GLU A 313 -8.86 -8.01 16.65
C GLU A 313 -9.33 -6.85 15.77
N LEU A 314 -9.21 -5.62 16.26
CA LEU A 314 -9.75 -4.44 15.60
C LEU A 314 -8.75 -3.76 14.66
N GLU A 315 -7.47 -3.99 14.90
CA GLU A 315 -6.36 -3.37 14.18
C GLU A 315 -6.41 -3.67 12.66
N PRO A 316 -6.61 -4.92 12.20
CA PRO A 316 -6.73 -5.19 10.76
C PRO A 316 -7.86 -4.40 10.10
N TYR A 317 -9.02 -4.26 10.74
CA TYR A 317 -10.13 -3.47 10.19
C TYR A 317 -9.83 -1.98 10.14
N THR A 318 -9.11 -1.46 11.13
CA THR A 318 -8.69 -0.06 11.17
C THR A 318 -7.71 0.23 10.02
N PHE A 319 -6.76 -0.68 9.77
CA PHE A 319 -5.83 -0.57 8.64
C PHE A 319 -6.57 -0.66 7.30
N ILE A 320 -7.49 -1.63 7.15
CA ILE A 320 -8.38 -1.74 5.97
C ILE A 320 -9.12 -0.42 5.71
N GLY A 321 -9.74 0.15 6.74
CA GLY A 321 -10.47 1.40 6.61
C GLY A 321 -9.58 2.56 6.15
N LYS A 322 -8.38 2.69 6.72
CA LYS A 322 -7.43 3.75 6.37
C LYS A 322 -6.94 3.66 4.92
N ILE A 323 -6.57 2.47 4.46
CA ILE A 323 -6.12 2.30 3.06
C ILE A 323 -7.27 2.51 2.07
N GLU A 324 -8.48 2.08 2.40
CA GLU A 324 -9.66 2.30 1.56
C GLU A 324 -9.96 3.78 1.34
N LEU A 325 -9.79 4.61 2.36
CA LEU A 325 -10.07 6.06 2.24
C LEU A 325 -9.22 6.76 1.18
N VAL A 326 -7.98 6.34 1.01
CA VAL A 326 -6.99 7.08 0.20
C VAL A 326 -6.68 6.44 -1.15
N THR A 327 -7.07 5.18 -1.37
CA THR A 327 -6.90 4.54 -2.68
C THR A 327 -7.90 5.09 -3.69
N PRO A 328 -7.53 5.17 -4.98
CA PRO A 328 -8.40 5.79 -6.00
C PRO A 328 -9.62 4.93 -6.33
N THR A 329 -9.52 3.62 -6.21
CA THR A 329 -10.57 2.65 -6.53
C THR A 329 -10.94 1.83 -5.30
N PRO A 330 -12.17 1.27 -5.26
CA PRO A 330 -12.54 0.30 -4.23
C PRO A 330 -11.57 -0.89 -4.21
N LEU A 331 -11.14 -1.27 -3.01
CA LEU A 331 -10.23 -2.39 -2.84
C LEU A 331 -10.98 -3.73 -2.70
N PRO A 332 -10.37 -4.86 -3.10
CA PRO A 332 -11.00 -6.17 -2.96
C PRO A 332 -11.26 -6.51 -1.48
N CYS A 333 -12.31 -7.26 -1.21
CA CYS A 333 -12.76 -7.74 0.11
C CYS A 333 -13.15 -6.66 1.15
N VAL A 334 -12.77 -5.39 0.95
CA VAL A 334 -12.83 -4.34 1.98
C VAL A 334 -14.24 -4.05 2.46
N GLU A 335 -15.19 -3.85 1.57
CA GLU A 335 -16.58 -3.53 1.97
C GLU A 335 -17.17 -4.59 2.89
N GLN A 336 -16.98 -5.88 2.56
CA GLN A 336 -17.45 -7.00 3.39
C GLN A 336 -16.82 -6.99 4.78
N LYS A 337 -15.51 -6.68 4.87
CA LYS A 337 -14.80 -6.65 6.15
C LYS A 337 -15.24 -5.47 7.00
N LEU A 338 -15.43 -4.30 6.39
CA LEU A 338 -15.91 -3.11 7.11
C LEU A 338 -17.37 -3.26 7.55
N ALA A 339 -18.23 -3.94 6.77
CA ALA A 339 -19.56 -4.34 7.21
C ALA A 339 -19.50 -5.23 8.46
N ARG A 340 -18.61 -6.23 8.48
CA ARG A 340 -18.39 -7.08 9.66
C ARG A 340 -17.85 -6.28 10.84
N PHE A 341 -16.97 -5.31 10.60
CA PHE A 341 -16.46 -4.44 11.68
C PHE A 341 -17.59 -3.69 12.39
N VAL A 342 -18.54 -3.11 11.64
CA VAL A 342 -19.71 -2.46 12.25
C VAL A 342 -20.60 -3.45 13.02
N GLN A 343 -20.73 -4.70 12.54
CA GLN A 343 -21.49 -5.73 13.26
C GLN A 343 -20.83 -6.09 14.60
N LEU A 344 -19.50 -6.20 14.63
CA LEU A 344 -18.75 -6.53 15.83
C LEU A 344 -18.66 -5.35 16.80
N GLN A 345 -18.58 -4.12 16.28
CA GLN A 345 -18.35 -2.89 17.02
C GLN A 345 -19.35 -1.80 16.60
N PRO A 346 -20.66 -2.00 16.86
CA PRO A 346 -21.69 -1.07 16.39
C PRO A 346 -21.56 0.33 17.01
N GLU A 347 -21.00 0.45 18.20
CA GLU A 347 -20.76 1.71 18.91
C GLU A 347 -19.34 2.27 18.71
N ASN A 348 -18.64 1.83 17.65
CA ASN A 348 -17.35 2.36 17.26
C ASN A 348 -17.54 3.39 16.13
N SER A 349 -17.15 4.63 16.36
CA SER A 349 -17.27 5.73 15.40
C SER A 349 -16.52 5.43 14.09
N LEU A 350 -15.27 4.96 14.19
CA LEU A 350 -14.45 4.64 13.02
C LEU A 350 -15.02 3.49 12.20
N ALA A 351 -15.57 2.46 12.84
CA ALA A 351 -16.21 1.35 12.13
C ALA A 351 -17.36 1.84 11.26
N ASN A 352 -18.26 2.67 11.85
CA ASN A 352 -19.37 3.26 11.14
C ASN A 352 -18.89 4.20 10.01
N TYR A 353 -17.87 5.01 10.26
CA TYR A 353 -17.29 5.92 9.27
C TYR A 353 -16.67 5.15 8.09
N PHE A 354 -15.78 4.19 8.36
CA PHE A 354 -15.10 3.42 7.30
C PHE A 354 -16.07 2.64 6.42
N TYR A 355 -17.08 2.01 7.02
CA TYR A 355 -18.08 1.30 6.24
C TYR A 355 -18.92 2.24 5.36
N ALA A 356 -19.32 3.39 5.89
CA ALA A 356 -20.00 4.41 5.09
C ALA A 356 -19.14 4.86 3.89
N MET A 357 -17.83 5.05 4.11
CA MET A 357 -16.93 5.45 3.05
C MET A 357 -16.74 4.37 1.98
N ALA A 358 -16.67 3.09 2.38
CA ALA A 358 -16.60 1.99 1.42
C ALA A 358 -17.86 1.90 0.54
N ILE A 359 -19.05 2.11 1.12
CA ILE A 359 -20.30 2.19 0.36
C ILE A 359 -20.27 3.36 -0.63
N LEU A 360 -19.88 4.56 -0.18
CA LEU A 360 -19.87 5.76 -1.03
C LEU A 360 -18.86 5.65 -2.17
N LYS A 361 -17.75 4.97 -1.94
CA LYS A 361 -16.69 4.76 -2.94
C LYS A 361 -17.12 3.90 -4.11
N GLN A 362 -18.10 3.02 -3.92
CA GLN A 362 -18.74 2.25 -5.00
C GLN A 362 -19.57 3.13 -5.94
N GLN A 363 -19.70 4.42 -5.66
CA GLN A 363 -20.51 5.39 -6.42
C GLN A 363 -21.95 4.87 -6.66
N PRO A 364 -22.68 4.52 -5.61
CA PRO A 364 -24.01 3.94 -5.76
C PRO A 364 -24.96 4.94 -6.41
N THR A 365 -25.71 4.50 -7.41
CA THR A 365 -26.78 5.25 -8.06
C THR A 365 -28.11 5.08 -7.35
N ASP A 366 -28.26 3.97 -6.62
CA ASP A 366 -29.49 3.65 -5.89
C ASP A 366 -29.59 4.46 -4.58
N PRO A 367 -30.80 4.89 -4.20
CA PRO A 367 -31.00 5.67 -2.98
C PRO A 367 -30.69 4.90 -1.69
N GLN A 368 -30.89 3.58 -1.67
CA GLN A 368 -30.77 2.75 -0.48
C GLN A 368 -29.34 2.72 0.10
N PRO A 369 -28.27 2.47 -0.67
CA PRO A 369 -26.91 2.55 -0.16
C PRO A 369 -26.53 3.95 0.30
N LEU A 370 -27.01 5.00 -0.38
CA LEU A 370 -26.77 6.39 0.03
C LEU A 370 -27.41 6.70 1.39
N GLN A 371 -28.65 6.24 1.63
CA GLN A 371 -29.31 6.37 2.91
C GLN A 371 -28.59 5.58 4.01
N GLN A 372 -28.11 4.38 3.69
CA GLN A 372 -27.32 3.56 4.60
C GLN A 372 -26.03 4.29 5.00
N ALA A 373 -25.29 4.83 4.04
CA ALA A 373 -24.08 5.59 4.30
C ALA A 373 -24.37 6.84 5.15
N GLN A 374 -25.43 7.57 4.86
CA GLN A 374 -25.85 8.72 5.67
C GLN A 374 -26.19 8.33 7.11
N THR A 375 -26.87 7.20 7.32
CA THR A 375 -27.21 6.68 8.66
C THR A 375 -25.94 6.33 9.44
N LEU A 376 -24.99 5.62 8.81
CA LEU A 376 -23.71 5.26 9.41
C LEU A 376 -22.88 6.49 9.76
N LEU A 377 -22.79 7.49 8.89
CA LEU A 377 -22.07 8.74 9.16
C LEU A 377 -22.73 9.53 10.31
N THR A 378 -24.07 9.58 10.34
CA THR A 378 -24.79 10.21 11.44
C THR A 378 -24.52 9.51 12.76
N LYS A 379 -24.48 8.18 12.75
CA LYS A 379 -24.12 7.38 13.92
C LYS A 379 -22.67 7.64 14.33
N ALA A 380 -21.72 7.70 13.38
CA ALA A 380 -20.33 7.98 13.66
C ALA A 380 -20.14 9.30 14.43
N VAL A 381 -20.77 10.40 13.97
CA VAL A 381 -20.66 11.71 14.63
C VAL A 381 -21.48 11.81 15.92
N THR A 382 -22.45 10.94 16.13
CA THR A 382 -23.19 10.84 17.39
C THR A 382 -22.35 10.17 18.46
N ILE A 383 -21.60 9.13 18.09
CA ILE A 383 -20.70 8.40 18.98
C ILE A 383 -19.47 9.26 19.30
N ASP A 384 -18.83 9.83 18.28
CA ASP A 384 -17.68 10.72 18.44
C ASP A 384 -17.91 12.07 17.73
N PRO A 385 -18.32 13.11 18.46
CA PRO A 385 -18.49 14.46 17.93
C PRO A 385 -17.20 15.12 17.42
N LYS A 386 -16.02 14.51 17.64
CA LYS A 386 -14.74 14.98 17.12
C LYS A 386 -14.35 14.34 15.77
N CYS A 387 -15.18 13.44 15.24
CA CYS A 387 -14.97 12.85 13.93
C CYS A 387 -15.27 13.87 12.82
N GLY A 388 -14.31 14.77 12.55
CA GLY A 388 -14.42 15.84 11.56
C GLY A 388 -14.70 15.32 10.16
N ASP A 389 -14.02 14.24 9.77
CA ASP A 389 -14.17 13.60 8.46
C ASP A 389 -15.60 13.09 8.21
N ALA A 390 -16.25 12.53 9.23
CA ALA A 390 -17.64 12.08 9.08
C ALA A 390 -18.62 13.26 8.92
N TYR A 391 -18.38 14.38 9.61
CA TYR A 391 -19.14 15.63 9.36
C TYR A 391 -18.89 16.16 7.95
N LEU A 392 -17.65 16.13 7.46
CA LEU A 392 -17.32 16.55 6.10
C LEU A 392 -18.12 15.73 5.08
N GLN A 393 -18.15 14.41 5.23
CA GLN A 393 -18.90 13.53 4.32
C GLN A 393 -20.42 13.76 4.38
N LEU A 394 -20.99 14.01 5.56
CA LEU A 394 -22.39 14.43 5.68
C LEU A 394 -22.64 15.73 4.91
N GLY A 395 -21.76 16.72 5.04
CA GLY A 395 -21.83 17.96 4.28
C GLY A 395 -21.82 17.72 2.76
N ILE A 396 -20.97 16.82 2.28
CA ILE A 396 -20.88 16.44 0.85
C ILE A 396 -22.19 15.79 0.40
N LEU A 397 -22.75 14.87 1.18
CA LEU A 397 -24.02 14.22 0.85
C LEU A 397 -25.17 15.22 0.75
N PHE A 398 -25.30 16.14 1.73
CA PHE A 398 -26.34 17.17 1.68
C PHE A 398 -26.13 18.18 0.54
N SER A 399 -24.87 18.51 0.21
CA SER A 399 -24.56 19.35 -0.94
C SER A 399 -24.96 18.70 -2.26
N SER A 400 -24.78 17.39 -2.42
CA SER A 400 -25.22 16.63 -3.59
C SER A 400 -26.73 16.57 -3.72
N GLN A 401 -27.44 16.59 -2.60
CA GLN A 401 -28.90 16.68 -2.52
C GLN A 401 -29.42 18.12 -2.70
N ARG A 402 -28.54 19.09 -2.95
CA ARG A 402 -28.82 20.54 -3.08
C ARG A 402 -29.35 21.20 -1.78
N ASP A 403 -29.21 20.56 -0.64
CA ASP A 403 -29.51 21.14 0.68
C ASP A 403 -28.29 21.89 1.21
N LEU A 404 -27.99 23.05 0.58
CA LEU A 404 -26.78 23.84 0.88
C LEU A 404 -26.77 24.36 2.34
N GLN A 405 -27.94 24.60 2.95
CA GLN A 405 -27.99 25.09 4.33
C GLN A 405 -27.51 24.01 5.32
N LYS A 406 -27.98 22.77 5.15
CA LYS A 406 -27.45 21.65 5.95
C LYS A 406 -26.00 21.38 5.66
N ALA A 407 -25.57 21.42 4.37
CA ALA A 407 -24.18 21.23 3.98
C ALA A 407 -23.24 22.22 4.69
N ILE A 408 -23.58 23.51 4.70
CA ILE A 408 -22.85 24.57 5.42
C ILE A 408 -22.76 24.24 6.92
N GLY A 409 -23.87 23.81 7.53
CA GLY A 409 -23.91 23.45 8.96
C GLY A 409 -22.99 22.27 9.27
N PHE A 410 -22.91 21.28 8.41
CA PHE A 410 -22.04 20.12 8.57
C PHE A 410 -20.55 20.44 8.30
N TYR A 411 -20.23 21.23 7.29
CA TYR A 411 -18.86 21.69 7.03
C TYR A 411 -18.33 22.53 8.20
N ALA A 412 -19.16 23.43 8.77
CA ALA A 412 -18.77 24.18 9.95
C ALA A 412 -18.51 23.28 11.17
N LYS A 413 -19.29 22.20 11.36
CA LYS A 413 -19.02 21.20 12.41
C LYS A 413 -17.74 20.42 12.13
N ALA A 414 -17.44 20.08 10.86
CA ALA A 414 -16.21 19.42 10.48
C ALA A 414 -14.98 20.27 10.85
N ILE A 415 -15.00 21.56 10.52
CA ILE A 415 -13.96 22.54 10.89
C ILE A 415 -13.86 22.71 12.42
N GLY A 416 -14.99 22.76 13.12
CA GLY A 416 -15.01 22.82 14.58
C GLY A 416 -14.38 21.59 15.25
N ALA A 417 -14.53 20.42 14.65
CA ALA A 417 -13.93 19.18 15.12
C ALA A 417 -12.45 19.07 14.74
N ASN A 418 -12.06 19.51 13.52
CA ASN A 418 -10.70 19.53 13.02
C ASN A 418 -10.45 20.79 12.17
N PRO A 419 -9.88 21.86 12.76
CA PRO A 419 -9.58 23.10 12.04
C PRO A 419 -8.54 22.98 10.93
N GLN A 420 -7.76 21.88 10.89
CA GLN A 420 -6.75 21.61 9.86
C GLN A 420 -7.31 20.81 8.67
N LEU A 421 -8.63 20.64 8.59
CA LEU A 421 -9.28 19.91 7.52
C LEU A 421 -9.49 20.83 6.31
N GLY A 422 -8.46 20.99 5.46
CA GLY A 422 -8.46 21.89 4.31
C GLY A 422 -9.66 21.69 3.39
N ASP A 423 -10.03 20.44 3.12
CA ASP A 423 -11.18 20.09 2.26
C ASP A 423 -12.52 20.61 2.83
N ALA A 424 -12.67 20.69 4.17
CA ALA A 424 -13.86 21.24 4.80
C ALA A 424 -13.95 22.77 4.56
N HIS A 425 -12.83 23.48 4.67
CA HIS A 425 -12.76 24.91 4.37
C HIS A 425 -13.08 25.19 2.89
N TYR A 426 -12.46 24.45 1.96
CA TYR A 426 -12.74 24.57 0.54
C TYR A 426 -14.23 24.39 0.23
N ARG A 427 -14.83 23.29 0.73
CA ARG A 427 -16.24 22.99 0.47
C ARG A 427 -17.21 23.95 1.14
N LEU A 428 -16.85 24.47 2.32
CA LEU A 428 -17.61 25.52 2.98
C LEU A 428 -17.57 26.81 2.15
N GLY A 429 -16.38 27.17 1.63
CA GLY A 429 -16.21 28.31 0.72
C GLY A 429 -17.08 28.17 -0.53
N VAL A 430 -17.07 27.01 -1.19
CA VAL A 430 -17.92 26.73 -2.35
C VAL A 430 -19.41 26.82 -2.00
N ALA A 431 -19.81 26.33 -0.84
CA ALA A 431 -21.21 26.40 -0.38
C ALA A 431 -21.64 27.84 -0.10
N TYR A 432 -20.78 28.66 0.53
CA TYR A 432 -21.04 30.09 0.75
C TYR A 432 -21.16 30.87 -0.56
N ASP A 433 -20.29 30.61 -1.52
CA ASP A 433 -20.34 31.26 -2.83
C ASP A 433 -21.67 30.98 -3.55
N ARG A 434 -22.13 29.72 -3.52
CA ARG A 434 -23.41 29.31 -4.11
C ARG A 434 -24.64 29.96 -3.46
N VAL A 435 -24.57 30.36 -2.20
CA VAL A 435 -25.65 31.06 -1.50
C VAL A 435 -25.47 32.59 -1.51
N GLY A 436 -24.41 33.11 -2.21
CA GLY A 436 -24.18 34.55 -2.34
C GLY A 436 -23.36 35.19 -1.21
N GLU A 437 -22.87 34.43 -0.27
CA GLU A 437 -22.07 34.90 0.89
C GLU A 437 -20.58 35.06 0.49
N THR A 438 -20.28 35.85 -0.55
CA THR A 438 -18.98 35.94 -1.20
C THR A 438 -17.84 36.33 -0.25
N ALA A 439 -18.12 37.16 0.78
CA ALA A 439 -17.09 37.54 1.75
C ALA A 439 -16.63 36.33 2.61
N LYS A 440 -17.58 35.53 3.10
CA LYS A 440 -17.30 34.32 3.83
C LYS A 440 -16.58 33.26 2.96
N ALA A 441 -17.03 33.12 1.70
CA ALA A 441 -16.39 32.20 0.76
C ALA A 441 -14.90 32.52 0.58
N ARG A 442 -14.53 33.78 0.40
CA ARG A 442 -13.12 34.19 0.27
C ARG A 442 -12.30 33.88 1.52
N GLN A 443 -12.85 34.09 2.71
CA GLN A 443 -12.18 33.76 3.96
C GLN A 443 -11.87 32.27 4.06
N GLU A 444 -12.85 31.42 3.72
CA GLU A 444 -12.67 29.96 3.80
C GLU A 444 -11.65 29.45 2.76
N PHE A 445 -11.64 30.01 1.55
CA PHE A 445 -10.61 29.68 0.54
C PHE A 445 -9.20 30.11 0.98
N GLN A 446 -9.06 31.26 1.64
CA GLN A 446 -7.74 31.68 2.19
C GLN A 446 -7.24 30.71 3.25
N LEU A 447 -8.10 30.26 4.16
CA LEU A 447 -7.76 29.27 5.18
C LEU A 447 -7.38 27.92 4.55
N HIS A 448 -8.11 27.47 3.53
CA HIS A 448 -7.75 26.28 2.75
C HIS A 448 -6.34 26.41 2.17
N ASP A 449 -6.03 27.49 1.45
CA ASP A 449 -4.74 27.69 0.80
C ASP A 449 -3.58 27.73 1.83
N GLU A 450 -3.83 28.28 3.01
CA GLU A 450 -2.85 28.38 4.10
C GLU A 450 -2.56 26.98 4.70
N ILE A 451 -3.60 26.18 4.92
CA ILE A 451 -3.50 24.79 5.39
C ILE A 451 -2.74 23.93 4.39
N GLU A 452 -3.09 24.00 3.11
CA GLU A 452 -2.43 23.23 2.05
C GLU A 452 -0.94 23.58 1.94
N LYS A 453 -0.60 24.86 2.03
CA LYS A 453 0.80 25.31 2.03
C LYS A 453 1.60 24.75 3.22
N GLN A 454 0.99 24.74 4.42
CA GLN A 454 1.62 24.17 5.61
C GLN A 454 1.83 22.66 5.48
N GLN A 455 0.81 21.95 4.97
CA GLN A 455 0.90 20.50 4.76
C GLN A 455 1.94 20.12 3.71
N ALA A 456 1.99 20.87 2.60
CA ALA A 456 3.02 20.65 1.56
C ALA A 456 4.44 20.84 2.08
N ALA A 457 4.67 21.88 2.93
CA ALA A 457 5.98 22.13 3.55
C ALA A 457 6.39 20.98 4.48
N ALA A 458 5.45 20.42 5.25
CA ALA A 458 5.71 19.28 6.14
C ALA A 458 6.11 18.03 5.35
N VAL A 459 5.41 17.72 4.26
CA VAL A 459 5.72 16.59 3.38
C VAL A 459 7.11 16.72 2.76
N GLU A 460 7.50 17.92 2.33
CA GLU A 460 8.82 18.14 1.74
C GLU A 460 9.95 17.99 2.75
N SER A 461 9.75 18.38 4.01
CA SER A 461 10.71 18.13 5.09
C SER A 461 10.93 16.63 5.31
N GLN A 462 9.85 15.88 5.41
CA GLN A 462 9.91 14.42 5.58
C GLN A 462 10.60 13.71 4.41
N ARG A 463 10.35 14.14 3.17
CA ARG A 463 11.03 13.60 1.99
C ARG A 463 12.56 13.71 2.08
N ARG A 464 13.07 14.80 2.63
CA ARG A 464 14.54 14.99 2.78
C ARG A 464 15.15 14.04 3.80
N GLU A 465 14.49 13.83 4.93
CA GLU A 465 14.94 12.92 5.99
C GLU A 465 14.99 11.47 5.48
N VAL A 466 13.91 11.00 4.84
CA VAL A 466 13.83 9.66 4.24
C VAL A 466 14.92 9.45 3.20
N LYS A 467 15.19 10.44 2.35
CA LYS A 467 16.23 10.34 1.33
C LYS A 467 17.61 10.11 1.94
N GLN A 468 17.95 10.82 3.02
CA GLN A 468 19.23 10.67 3.71
C GLN A 468 19.37 9.26 4.28
N PHE A 469 18.35 8.75 4.96
CA PHE A 469 18.35 7.39 5.52
C PHE A 469 18.56 6.32 4.43
N LEU A 470 17.80 6.38 3.35
CA LEU A 470 17.87 5.38 2.27
C LEU A 470 19.22 5.40 1.53
N VAL A 471 19.83 6.56 1.34
CA VAL A 471 21.18 6.68 0.74
C VAL A 471 22.22 6.00 1.63
N ILE A 472 22.22 6.29 2.92
CA ILE A 472 23.19 5.71 3.86
C ILE A 472 22.95 4.19 4.00
N LEU A 473 21.72 3.73 4.08
CA LEU A 473 21.40 2.30 4.16
C LEU A 473 21.94 1.50 2.96
N GLN A 474 22.04 2.13 1.78
CA GLN A 474 22.57 1.51 0.56
C GLN A 474 24.09 1.54 0.49
N GLU A 475 24.74 2.55 1.05
CA GLU A 475 26.20 2.69 1.03
C GLU A 475 26.92 1.74 2.01
N GLN A 476 26.18 1.10 2.92
CA GLN A 476 26.77 0.10 3.81
C GLN A 476 27.03 -1.20 3.08
N PRO A 477 28.27 -1.72 3.09
CA PRO A 477 28.58 -2.97 2.43
C PRO A 477 27.76 -4.11 3.05
N GLN A 478 26.96 -4.79 2.24
CA GLN A 478 26.35 -6.05 2.64
C GLN A 478 27.48 -7.00 3.02
N VAL A 479 27.56 -7.36 4.29
CA VAL A 479 28.50 -8.39 4.76
C VAL A 479 28.16 -9.67 4.01
N PRO A 480 29.09 -10.24 3.20
CA PRO A 480 28.82 -11.47 2.47
C PRO A 480 28.49 -12.57 3.47
N PRO A 481 27.56 -13.49 3.14
CA PRO A 481 27.24 -14.60 4.01
C PRO A 481 28.52 -15.41 4.26
N THR A 482 28.90 -15.48 5.52
CA THR A 482 29.95 -16.43 5.96
C THR A 482 29.41 -17.82 5.74
N HIS A 483 30.06 -18.59 4.87
CA HIS A 483 29.79 -19.99 4.55
C HIS A 483 29.97 -20.90 5.78
#